data_20f32a1d4df703f63458fd659a76a289
#
_entry.id   20f32a1d4df703f63458fd659a76a289
#
_cell.length_a   1.000
_cell.length_b   1.000
_cell.length_c   1.000
_cell.angle_alpha   90.00
_cell.angle_beta   90.00
_cell.angle_gamma   90.00
#
_symmetry.space_group_name_H-M   'P 1'
#
loop_
_entity.id
_entity.type
_entity.pdbx_description
1 polymer ?
#
loop_
_entity_poly.entity_id
_entity_poly.type
_entity_poly.pdbx_seq_one_letter_code
_entity_poly.pdbx_strand_id
1 'polypeptide(L)'
;LVGSEMCIRDSYWTDFLFQGMFAATAATIISGAVAERIKIFSFMLIAFLYVAIVYPIVGSWQWGGGEFSTFTEDYGFYDFAGSTLVHSTGGAAALAGAIILGPRLGRFNKKGEAAAIKPFAASSIPLVTLGVFVLWLGWFGFNGGSQLAMGTADDAIAVSKIFINTLLAGAGGVMAAGAVTRLSGKTDVVQMLNGCIGGLVAITAEPLLPSPLAAIMIGAVGGIIVVYGTKFLFAMKIDDVVGAVPAHLFAGIWGTLIVPATNSGANFGTQLLGVLSINIFAVSYTHLRAHETSYD
;
A
#
# COMPACT_ATOMS: atom_id res chain seq x y z
N LEU A 1 24.10 13.19 28.39
CA LEU A 1 22.96 12.38 27.92
C LEU A 1 22.23 12.98 26.68
N VAL A 2 22.50 14.24 26.36
CA VAL A 2 21.90 14.93 25.21
C VAL A 2 22.58 14.55 23.88
N GLY A 3 23.76 13.95 23.88
CA GLY A 3 24.56 13.71 22.70
C GLY A 3 24.30 12.38 21.99
N SER A 4 23.79 11.34 22.64
CA SER A 4 23.64 10.01 22.04
C SER A 4 22.28 9.83 21.34
N GLU A 5 21.22 10.44 21.85
CA GLU A 5 19.92 10.40 21.20
C GLU A 5 19.86 11.30 19.95
N MET A 6 20.54 12.44 19.98
CA MET A 6 20.61 13.35 18.84
C MET A 6 21.31 12.74 17.63
N CYS A 7 22.30 11.88 17.82
CA CYS A 7 23.07 11.31 16.69
C CYS A 7 22.34 10.25 15.88
N ILE A 8 21.32 9.59 16.43
CA ILE A 8 20.59 8.52 15.76
C ILE A 8 19.21 9.01 15.29
N ARG A 9 18.59 9.89 16.04
CA ARG A 9 17.23 10.38 15.82
C ARG A 9 17.15 11.57 14.87
N ASP A 10 18.19 12.37 14.76
CA ASP A 10 18.15 13.69 14.11
C ASP A 10 19.13 13.85 12.94
N SER A 11 19.45 12.74 12.23
CA SER A 11 20.10 12.90 10.93
C SER A 11 19.05 13.32 9.91
N TYR A 12 18.94 14.60 9.63
CA TYR A 12 18.11 15.15 8.56
C TYR A 12 18.23 14.36 7.24
N TRP A 13 19.44 13.96 6.89
CA TRP A 13 19.68 13.21 5.66
C TRP A 13 19.15 11.79 5.72
N THR A 14 19.22 11.14 6.87
CA THR A 14 18.67 9.78 7.07
C THR A 14 17.13 9.81 7.01
N ASP A 15 16.53 10.78 7.70
CA ASP A 15 15.09 10.97 7.69
C ASP A 15 14.59 11.37 6.29
N PHE A 16 15.27 12.29 5.62
CA PHE A 16 14.96 12.68 4.25
C PHE A 16 15.02 11.48 3.28
N LEU A 17 16.07 10.65 3.37
CA LEU A 17 16.17 9.45 2.55
C LEU A 17 15.05 8.46 2.87
N PHE A 18 14.78 8.24 4.15
CA PHE A 18 13.72 7.33 4.60
C PHE A 18 12.35 7.77 4.07
N GLN A 19 11.95 9.01 4.31
CA GLN A 19 10.70 9.57 3.81
C GLN A 19 10.65 9.63 2.29
N GLY A 20 11.77 9.86 1.64
CA GLY A 20 11.91 9.81 0.18
C GLY A 20 11.56 8.44 -0.40
N MET A 21 11.90 7.34 0.28
CA MET A 21 11.55 5.98 -0.15
C MET A 21 10.04 5.70 0.01
N PHE A 22 9.40 6.27 1.00
CA PHE A 22 7.95 6.20 1.21
C PHE A 22 7.21 6.94 0.09
N ALA A 23 7.65 8.15 -0.23
CA ALA A 23 7.12 8.93 -1.35
C ALA A 23 7.29 8.20 -2.69
N ALA A 24 8.47 7.61 -2.93
CA ALA A 24 8.74 6.80 -4.11
C ALA A 24 7.84 5.57 -4.17
N THR A 25 7.57 4.92 -3.02
CA THR A 25 6.66 3.79 -2.92
C THR A 25 5.24 4.18 -3.33
N ALA A 26 4.71 5.28 -2.81
CA ALA A 26 3.38 5.76 -3.18
C ALA A 26 3.27 6.04 -4.70
N ALA A 27 4.29 6.67 -5.29
CA ALA A 27 4.33 6.94 -6.73
C ALA A 27 4.45 5.67 -7.58
N THR A 28 5.25 4.67 -7.13
CA THR A 28 5.43 3.44 -7.90
C THR A 28 4.17 2.56 -7.91
N ILE A 29 3.33 2.63 -6.88
CA ILE A 29 2.02 1.95 -6.86
C ILE A 29 1.16 2.42 -8.04
N ILE A 30 1.16 3.72 -8.34
CA ILE A 30 0.43 4.28 -9.48
C ILE A 30 0.93 3.67 -10.78
N SER A 31 2.26 3.55 -10.95
CA SER A 31 2.87 3.02 -12.17
C SER A 31 2.36 1.63 -12.55
N GLY A 32 2.16 0.77 -11.55
CA GLY A 32 1.67 -0.59 -11.75
C GLY A 32 0.27 -0.65 -12.36
N ALA A 33 -0.65 0.16 -11.87
CA ALA A 33 -2.04 0.16 -12.35
C ALA A 33 -2.19 0.75 -13.75
N VAL A 34 -1.36 1.72 -14.14
CA VAL A 34 -1.45 2.46 -15.41
C VAL A 34 -0.47 1.96 -16.48
N ALA A 35 0.32 0.94 -16.16
CA ALA A 35 1.29 0.33 -17.06
C ALA A 35 0.68 -0.04 -18.43
N GLU A 36 1.52 -0.13 -19.46
CA GLU A 36 1.18 -0.51 -20.83
C GLU A 36 0.28 0.48 -21.61
N ARG A 37 -0.18 1.59 -20.98
CA ARG A 37 -1.06 2.58 -21.65
C ARG A 37 -0.75 4.03 -21.36
N ILE A 38 -0.02 4.32 -20.30
CA ILE A 38 0.41 5.69 -20.02
C ILE A 38 1.67 6.05 -20.82
N LYS A 39 1.76 7.28 -21.33
CA LYS A 39 2.98 7.81 -21.94
C LYS A 39 4.01 8.07 -20.83
N ILE A 40 5.28 7.73 -21.07
CA ILE A 40 6.34 7.83 -20.06
C ILE A 40 6.50 9.25 -19.50
N PHE A 41 6.49 10.28 -20.36
CA PHE A 41 6.62 11.66 -19.92
C PHE A 41 5.44 12.13 -19.06
N SER A 42 4.21 11.73 -19.41
CA SER A 42 3.02 12.00 -18.60
C SER A 42 3.12 11.33 -17.23
N PHE A 43 3.60 10.08 -17.19
CA PHE A 43 3.84 9.40 -15.92
C PHE A 43 4.91 10.10 -15.08
N MET A 44 6.04 10.50 -15.67
CA MET A 44 7.09 11.22 -14.96
C MET A 44 6.58 12.53 -14.36
N LEU A 45 5.77 13.29 -15.10
CA LEU A 45 5.17 14.52 -14.59
C LEU A 45 4.21 14.24 -13.42
N ILE A 46 3.31 13.24 -13.56
CA ILE A 46 2.40 12.84 -12.50
C ILE A 46 3.19 12.39 -11.27
N ALA A 47 4.19 11.54 -11.42
CA ALA A 47 5.02 11.06 -10.32
C ALA A 47 5.75 12.21 -9.62
N PHE A 48 6.33 13.15 -10.38
CA PHE A 48 6.99 14.33 -9.82
C PHE A 48 6.03 15.18 -8.99
N LEU A 49 4.86 15.53 -9.53
CA LEU A 49 3.87 16.35 -8.82
C LEU A 49 3.30 15.59 -7.61
N TYR A 50 3.12 14.29 -7.73
CA TYR A 50 2.63 13.45 -6.65
C TYR A 50 3.60 13.40 -5.47
N VAL A 51 4.88 13.17 -5.75
CA VAL A 51 5.95 13.12 -4.74
C VAL A 51 6.24 14.50 -4.14
N ALA A 52 6.17 15.56 -4.96
CA ALA A 52 6.50 16.92 -4.52
C ALA A 52 5.35 17.61 -3.76
N ILE A 53 4.11 17.25 -4.00
CA ILE A 53 2.93 17.99 -3.47
C ILE A 53 2.00 17.06 -2.67
N VAL A 54 1.46 16.02 -3.32
CA VAL A 54 0.39 15.20 -2.71
C VAL A 54 0.89 14.43 -1.50
N TYR A 55 1.98 13.70 -1.71
CA TYR A 55 2.54 12.86 -0.67
C TYR A 55 3.00 13.64 0.57
N PRO A 56 3.76 14.75 0.46
CA PRO A 56 4.14 15.55 1.62
C PRO A 56 2.96 16.12 2.40
N ILE A 57 1.90 16.56 1.71
CA ILE A 57 0.68 17.04 2.38
C ILE A 57 0.04 15.92 3.19
N VAL A 58 -0.17 14.77 2.57
CA VAL A 58 -0.80 13.62 3.23
C VAL A 58 0.07 13.11 4.39
N GLY A 59 1.38 12.98 4.18
CA GLY A 59 2.32 12.54 5.22
C GLY A 59 2.39 13.50 6.40
N SER A 60 2.30 14.81 6.14
CA SER A 60 2.32 15.82 7.20
C SER A 60 1.11 15.75 8.13
N TRP A 61 -0.01 15.20 7.70
CA TRP A 61 -1.21 15.10 8.53
C TRP A 61 -1.05 14.21 9.75
N GLN A 62 -0.15 13.23 9.70
CA GLN A 62 0.20 12.40 10.85
C GLN A 62 1.66 12.57 11.29
N TRP A 63 2.60 12.50 10.35
CA TRP A 63 4.03 12.43 10.65
C TRP A 63 4.74 13.78 10.67
N GLY A 64 4.09 14.87 10.23
CA GLY A 64 4.72 16.17 10.04
C GLY A 64 5.02 16.94 11.33
N GLY A 65 4.32 16.65 12.40
CA GLY A 65 4.38 17.45 13.63
C GLY A 65 3.85 18.89 13.45
N GLY A 66 3.48 19.56 14.52
CA GLY A 66 3.06 20.96 14.51
C GLY A 66 1.65 21.20 13.96
N GLU A 67 1.41 22.44 13.48
CA GLU A 67 0.08 22.95 13.15
C GLU A 67 -0.63 22.22 11.98
N PHE A 68 0.12 21.52 11.11
CA PHE A 68 -0.45 20.78 9.99
C PHE A 68 -0.80 19.32 10.30
N SER A 69 -0.44 18.83 11.49
CA SER A 69 -0.77 17.47 11.91
C SER A 69 -2.22 17.39 12.36
N THR A 70 -3.07 16.92 11.47
CA THR A 70 -4.53 16.82 11.68
C THR A 70 -4.93 15.48 12.28
N PHE A 71 -4.23 14.41 11.87
CA PHE A 71 -4.46 13.06 12.36
C PHE A 71 -3.23 12.61 13.14
N THR A 72 -3.26 12.75 14.45
CA THR A 72 -2.17 12.36 15.34
C THR A 72 -2.60 11.23 16.27
N GLU A 73 -1.63 10.63 16.94
CA GLU A 73 -1.89 9.62 17.96
C GLU A 73 -2.73 10.18 19.12
N ASP A 74 -2.60 11.45 19.45
CA ASP A 74 -3.41 12.12 20.49
C ASP A 74 -4.90 12.10 20.15
N TYR A 75 -5.25 12.05 18.86
CA TYR A 75 -6.63 11.88 18.40
C TYR A 75 -7.03 10.42 18.14
N GLY A 76 -6.12 9.49 18.42
CA GLY A 76 -6.35 8.06 18.23
C GLY A 76 -6.26 7.57 16.79
N PHE A 77 -5.56 8.31 15.92
CA PHE A 77 -5.21 7.85 14.57
C PHE A 77 -3.80 7.27 14.57
N TYR A 78 -3.68 6.01 14.17
CA TYR A 78 -2.44 5.28 14.09
C TYR A 78 -2.24 4.68 12.70
N ASP A 79 -1.15 5.04 12.08
CA ASP A 79 -0.64 4.42 10.86
C ASP A 79 0.89 4.40 10.93
N PHE A 80 1.43 3.38 11.62
CA PHE A 80 2.83 3.28 12.02
C PHE A 80 3.80 3.44 10.85
N ALA A 81 3.55 2.71 9.76
CA ALA A 81 4.43 2.72 8.60
C ALA A 81 3.71 3.00 7.27
N GLY A 82 2.43 3.37 7.27
CA GLY A 82 1.77 3.90 6.09
C GLY A 82 0.85 2.94 5.33
N SER A 83 0.07 2.08 6.02
CA SER A 83 -1.00 1.34 5.32
C SER A 83 -1.94 2.28 4.58
N THR A 84 -2.30 3.42 5.17
CA THR A 84 -3.09 4.47 4.52
C THR A 84 -2.20 5.53 3.91
N LEU A 85 -1.29 6.13 4.69
CA LEU A 85 -0.49 7.28 4.28
C LEU A 85 0.38 7.01 3.05
N VAL A 86 0.79 5.78 2.82
CA VAL A 86 1.62 5.39 1.66
C VAL A 86 0.81 4.52 0.70
N HIS A 87 0.38 3.35 1.19
CA HIS A 87 -0.18 2.32 0.31
C HIS A 87 -1.58 2.66 -0.17
N SER A 88 -2.49 3.03 0.73
CA SER A 88 -3.85 3.38 0.32
C SER A 88 -3.87 4.68 -0.50
N THR A 89 -3.04 5.66 -0.14
CA THR A 89 -2.86 6.91 -0.89
C THR A 89 -2.39 6.64 -2.32
N GLY A 90 -1.31 5.86 -2.49
CA GLY A 90 -0.82 5.45 -3.81
C GLY A 90 -1.85 4.60 -4.58
N GLY A 91 -2.54 3.70 -3.88
CA GLY A 91 -3.59 2.86 -4.45
C GLY A 91 -4.85 3.63 -4.88
N ALA A 92 -5.21 4.69 -4.16
CA ALA A 92 -6.31 5.60 -4.53
C ALA A 92 -5.98 6.39 -5.81
N ALA A 93 -4.77 6.91 -5.90
CA ALA A 93 -4.27 7.56 -7.12
C ALA A 93 -4.16 6.56 -8.29
N ALA A 94 -3.76 5.32 -8.03
CA ALA A 94 -3.72 4.24 -9.01
C ALA A 94 -5.11 3.91 -9.56
N LEU A 95 -6.13 3.86 -8.69
CA LEU A 95 -7.52 3.66 -9.08
C LEU A 95 -8.02 4.80 -9.98
N ALA A 96 -7.78 6.06 -9.58
CA ALA A 96 -8.14 7.23 -10.40
C ALA A 96 -7.46 7.17 -11.77
N GLY A 97 -6.15 6.88 -11.82
CA GLY A 97 -5.41 6.74 -13.08
C GLY A 97 -5.94 5.61 -13.96
N ALA A 98 -6.27 4.46 -13.37
CA ALA A 98 -6.84 3.32 -14.11
C ALA A 98 -8.22 3.63 -14.71
N ILE A 99 -9.05 4.38 -14.00
CA ILE A 99 -10.39 4.81 -14.48
C ILE A 99 -10.25 5.81 -15.64
N ILE A 100 -9.41 6.82 -15.49
CA ILE A 100 -9.24 7.90 -16.49
C ILE A 100 -8.64 7.38 -17.79
N LEU A 101 -7.58 6.58 -17.70
CA LEU A 101 -6.93 6.01 -18.89
C LEU A 101 -7.77 4.91 -19.57
N GLY A 102 -8.74 4.36 -18.85
CA GLY A 102 -9.54 3.25 -19.36
C GLY A 102 -8.76 1.92 -19.46
N PRO A 103 -9.38 0.88 -19.96
CA PRO A 103 -8.76 -0.44 -20.09
C PRO A 103 -7.79 -0.51 -21.27
N ARG A 104 -6.81 -1.40 -21.18
CA ARG A 104 -5.91 -1.74 -22.29
C ARG A 104 -6.69 -2.26 -23.49
N LEU A 105 -6.18 -1.99 -24.68
CA LEU A 105 -6.79 -2.45 -25.92
C LEU A 105 -6.98 -3.98 -25.93
N GLY A 106 -8.21 -4.43 -26.19
CA GLY A 106 -8.55 -5.85 -26.20
C GLY A 106 -8.78 -6.48 -24.81
N ARG A 107 -8.71 -5.72 -23.71
CA ARG A 107 -8.96 -6.25 -22.36
C ARG A 107 -10.41 -6.67 -22.17
N PHE A 108 -11.35 -5.89 -22.70
CA PHE A 108 -12.78 -6.18 -22.73
C PHE A 108 -13.26 -6.12 -24.17
N ASN A 109 -14.28 -6.93 -24.53
CA ASN A 109 -14.94 -6.83 -25.84
C ASN A 109 -15.87 -5.61 -25.91
N LYS A 110 -16.48 -5.35 -27.06
CA LYS A 110 -17.44 -4.25 -27.25
C LYS A 110 -18.65 -4.31 -26.31
N LYS A 111 -19.00 -5.50 -25.79
CA LYS A 111 -20.04 -5.70 -24.79
C LYS A 111 -19.53 -5.55 -23.35
N GLY A 112 -18.24 -5.30 -23.17
CA GLY A 112 -17.61 -5.16 -21.87
C GLY A 112 -17.35 -6.49 -21.15
N GLU A 113 -17.50 -7.63 -21.85
CA GLU A 113 -17.08 -8.93 -21.33
C GLU A 113 -15.57 -9.08 -21.49
N ALA A 114 -14.94 -9.94 -20.67
CA ALA A 114 -13.54 -10.29 -20.89
C ALA A 114 -13.38 -10.83 -22.32
N ALA A 115 -12.46 -10.26 -23.07
CA ALA A 115 -12.19 -10.80 -24.40
C ALA A 115 -11.82 -12.28 -24.24
N ALA A 116 -12.50 -13.16 -24.96
CA ALA A 116 -12.24 -14.60 -24.95
C ALA A 116 -10.84 -14.97 -25.48
N ILE A 117 -10.10 -13.99 -25.96
CA ILE A 117 -8.76 -14.11 -26.53
C ILE A 117 -7.76 -13.96 -25.39
N LYS A 118 -7.14 -15.06 -25.02
CA LYS A 118 -6.05 -15.23 -24.04
C LYS A 118 -6.05 -14.19 -22.91
N PRO A 119 -6.21 -14.59 -21.67
CA PRO A 119 -6.14 -13.64 -20.55
C PRO A 119 -4.82 -12.88 -20.64
N PHE A 120 -4.83 -11.58 -20.29
CA PHE A 120 -3.61 -10.79 -20.11
C PHE A 120 -2.84 -11.38 -18.93
N ALA A 121 -2.09 -12.43 -19.20
CA ALA A 121 -1.25 -13.10 -18.20
C ALA A 121 0.04 -12.31 -17.98
N ALA A 122 0.62 -12.47 -16.80
CA ALA A 122 1.95 -11.96 -16.55
C ALA A 122 2.94 -12.53 -17.57
N SER A 123 3.82 -11.71 -18.12
CA SER A 123 4.80 -12.12 -19.12
C SER A 123 5.81 -13.14 -18.58
N SER A 124 6.14 -13.07 -17.28
CA SER A 124 7.07 -13.97 -16.62
C SER A 124 6.71 -14.14 -15.15
N ILE A 125 6.14 -15.28 -14.78
CA ILE A 125 5.87 -15.64 -13.39
C ILE A 125 7.14 -15.65 -12.52
N PRO A 126 8.29 -16.19 -12.97
CA PRO A 126 9.53 -16.12 -12.19
C PRO A 126 9.96 -14.69 -11.86
N LEU A 127 9.83 -13.73 -12.79
CA LEU A 127 10.17 -12.34 -12.53
C LEU A 127 9.19 -11.66 -11.57
N VAL A 128 7.89 -11.97 -11.67
CA VAL A 128 6.89 -11.51 -10.68
C VAL A 128 7.23 -12.04 -9.29
N THR A 129 7.58 -13.32 -9.19
CA THR A 129 7.97 -13.95 -7.92
C THR A 129 9.20 -13.29 -7.33
N LEU A 130 10.25 -13.08 -8.14
CA LEU A 130 11.46 -12.38 -7.71
C LEU A 130 11.14 -10.97 -7.24
N GLY A 131 10.30 -10.23 -7.99
CA GLY A 131 9.88 -8.88 -7.62
C GLY A 131 9.17 -8.84 -6.26
N VAL A 132 8.28 -9.80 -5.99
CA VAL A 132 7.60 -9.90 -4.69
C VAL A 132 8.58 -10.22 -3.56
N PHE A 133 9.57 -11.10 -3.78
CA PHE A 133 10.58 -11.38 -2.77
C PHE A 133 11.47 -10.18 -2.48
N VAL A 134 11.84 -9.40 -3.49
CA VAL A 134 12.61 -8.16 -3.31
C VAL A 134 11.78 -7.13 -2.53
N LEU A 135 10.49 -6.98 -2.85
CA LEU A 135 9.58 -6.13 -2.09
C LEU A 135 9.41 -6.60 -0.65
N TRP A 136 9.27 -7.90 -0.42
CA TRP A 136 9.16 -8.46 0.93
C TRP A 136 10.42 -8.21 1.74
N LEU A 137 11.59 -8.43 1.14
CA LEU A 137 12.87 -8.10 1.79
C LEU A 137 12.93 -6.60 2.16
N GLY A 138 12.54 -5.72 1.23
CA GLY A 138 12.46 -4.28 1.49
C GLY A 138 11.47 -3.92 2.59
N TRP A 139 10.41 -4.72 2.78
CA TRP A 139 9.39 -4.47 3.79
C TRP A 139 9.89 -4.59 5.23
N PHE A 140 10.90 -5.40 5.48
CA PHE A 140 11.56 -5.40 6.79
C PHE A 140 12.18 -4.03 7.09
N GLY A 141 12.83 -3.41 6.11
CA GLY A 141 13.32 -2.04 6.23
C GLY A 141 12.18 -1.02 6.32
N PHE A 142 11.11 -1.22 5.55
CA PHE A 142 9.94 -0.34 5.53
C PHE A 142 9.27 -0.27 6.91
N ASN A 143 8.87 -1.42 7.46
CA ASN A 143 8.21 -1.49 8.76
C ASN A 143 9.19 -1.34 9.93
N GLY A 144 10.33 -2.03 9.89
CA GLY A 144 11.30 -1.97 10.98
C GLY A 144 12.00 -0.62 11.09
N GLY A 145 12.29 0.02 9.96
CA GLY A 145 12.84 1.37 9.92
C GLY A 145 11.88 2.40 10.51
N SER A 146 10.56 2.16 10.43
CA SER A 146 9.54 3.04 11.01
C SER A 146 9.52 3.05 12.54
N GLN A 147 10.30 2.18 13.21
CA GLN A 147 10.58 2.32 14.64
C GLN A 147 11.37 3.61 14.95
N LEU A 148 12.11 4.13 13.97
CA LEU A 148 12.89 5.37 14.02
C LEU A 148 13.94 5.40 15.14
N ALA A 149 14.21 4.29 15.80
CA ALA A 149 15.17 4.16 16.90
C ALA A 149 15.79 2.75 16.91
N MET A 150 17.08 2.69 17.23
CA MET A 150 17.86 1.43 17.33
C MET A 150 18.93 1.50 18.43
N GLY A 151 18.82 2.52 19.30
CA GLY A 151 19.87 2.84 20.30
C GLY A 151 19.77 2.06 21.60
N THR A 152 18.63 1.39 21.86
CA THR A 152 18.39 0.67 23.11
C THR A 152 18.04 -0.80 22.89
N ALA A 153 18.10 -1.60 23.95
CA ALA A 153 17.63 -3.00 23.90
C ALA A 153 16.13 -3.08 23.58
N ASP A 154 15.34 -2.14 24.06
CA ASP A 154 13.90 -2.10 23.82
C ASP A 154 13.60 -1.78 22.33
N ASP A 155 14.36 -0.90 21.69
CA ASP A 155 14.26 -0.65 20.25
C ASP A 155 14.59 -1.90 19.46
N ALA A 156 15.65 -2.61 19.82
CA ALA A 156 16.03 -3.86 19.13
C ALA A 156 14.95 -4.94 19.27
N ILE A 157 14.31 -5.05 20.44
CA ILE A 157 13.17 -5.94 20.68
C ILE A 157 11.98 -5.51 19.83
N ALA A 158 11.66 -4.21 19.77
CA ALA A 158 10.57 -3.68 18.96
C ALA A 158 10.78 -4.00 17.47
N VAL A 159 11.94 -3.71 16.91
CA VAL A 159 12.28 -4.02 15.51
C VAL A 159 12.18 -5.53 15.24
N SER A 160 12.64 -6.37 16.16
CA SER A 160 12.54 -7.83 16.03
C SER A 160 11.09 -8.30 15.97
N LYS A 161 10.20 -7.75 16.81
CA LYS A 161 8.76 -8.03 16.80
C LYS A 161 8.11 -7.57 15.49
N ILE A 162 8.45 -6.37 15.02
CA ILE A 162 7.98 -5.81 13.75
C ILE A 162 8.37 -6.74 12.60
N PHE A 163 9.60 -7.25 12.57
CA PHE A 163 10.05 -8.18 11.54
C PHE A 163 9.25 -9.47 11.54
N ILE A 164 9.05 -10.07 12.73
CA ILE A 164 8.27 -11.31 12.85
C ILE A 164 6.83 -11.08 12.39
N ASN A 165 6.16 -10.04 12.85
CA ASN A 165 4.78 -9.75 12.46
C ASN A 165 4.65 -9.42 10.97
N THR A 166 5.61 -8.70 10.39
CA THR A 166 5.69 -8.44 8.95
C THR A 166 5.82 -9.74 8.15
N LEU A 167 6.73 -10.63 8.57
CA LEU A 167 6.91 -11.95 7.94
C LEU A 167 5.61 -12.77 7.99
N LEU A 168 5.01 -12.86 9.16
CA LEU A 168 3.82 -13.68 9.40
C LEU A 168 2.59 -13.16 8.65
N ALA A 169 2.42 -11.83 8.58
CA ALA A 169 1.32 -11.24 7.83
C ALA A 169 1.46 -11.47 6.32
N GLY A 170 2.66 -11.33 5.76
CA GLY A 170 2.92 -11.67 4.36
C GLY A 170 2.61 -13.14 4.07
N ALA A 171 3.08 -14.06 4.93
CA ALA A 171 2.80 -15.50 4.81
C ALA A 171 1.29 -15.80 4.92
N GLY A 172 0.59 -15.17 5.88
CA GLY A 172 -0.87 -15.27 6.03
C GLY A 172 -1.59 -14.86 4.75
N GLY A 173 -1.17 -13.76 4.13
CA GLY A 173 -1.72 -13.25 2.88
C GLY A 173 -1.56 -14.22 1.71
N VAL A 174 -0.36 -14.80 1.54
CA VAL A 174 -0.10 -15.84 0.53
C VAL A 174 -1.02 -17.04 0.71
N MET A 175 -1.06 -17.57 1.93
CA MET A 175 -1.83 -18.78 2.24
C MET A 175 -3.32 -18.56 2.03
N ALA A 176 -3.87 -17.44 2.48
CA ALA A 176 -5.28 -17.12 2.35
C ALA A 176 -5.68 -16.90 0.88
N ALA A 177 -4.88 -16.15 0.10
CA ALA A 177 -5.11 -15.97 -1.32
C ALA A 177 -5.04 -17.29 -2.08
N GLY A 178 -4.07 -18.15 -1.75
CA GLY A 178 -3.97 -19.51 -2.29
C GLY A 178 -5.18 -20.37 -2.01
N ALA A 179 -5.66 -20.36 -0.76
CA ALA A 179 -6.86 -21.09 -0.34
C ALA A 179 -8.10 -20.59 -1.10
N VAL A 180 -8.34 -19.27 -1.14
CA VAL A 180 -9.49 -18.67 -1.83
C VAL A 180 -9.49 -18.99 -3.32
N THR A 181 -8.34 -18.86 -4.00
CA THR A 181 -8.23 -19.17 -5.43
C THR A 181 -8.44 -20.66 -5.68
N ARG A 182 -7.89 -21.54 -4.84
CA ARG A 182 -8.09 -23.00 -4.92
C ARG A 182 -9.56 -23.38 -4.76
N LEU A 183 -10.25 -22.83 -3.76
CA LEU A 183 -11.68 -23.03 -3.54
C LEU A 183 -12.54 -22.48 -4.68
N SER A 184 -12.05 -21.48 -5.39
CA SER A 184 -12.70 -20.93 -6.60
C SER A 184 -12.43 -21.74 -7.88
N GLY A 185 -11.74 -22.89 -7.79
CA GLY A 185 -11.53 -23.86 -8.85
C GLY A 185 -10.06 -24.10 -9.23
N LYS A 186 -9.21 -23.08 -9.26
CA LYS A 186 -7.80 -23.21 -9.66
C LYS A 186 -6.90 -22.28 -8.84
N THR A 187 -5.82 -22.82 -8.30
CA THR A 187 -4.78 -22.01 -7.65
C THR A 187 -4.17 -21.02 -8.64
N ASP A 188 -4.13 -19.75 -8.25
CA ASP A 188 -3.58 -18.67 -9.05
C ASP A 188 -2.35 -18.09 -8.33
N VAL A 189 -1.16 -18.37 -8.91
CA VAL A 189 0.12 -17.97 -8.33
C VAL A 189 0.27 -16.44 -8.29
N VAL A 190 -0.23 -15.72 -9.30
CA VAL A 190 -0.15 -14.25 -9.32
C VAL A 190 -1.02 -13.66 -8.22
N GLN A 191 -2.21 -14.22 -7.99
CA GLN A 191 -3.07 -13.80 -6.87
C GLN A 191 -2.45 -14.15 -5.51
N MET A 192 -1.72 -15.27 -5.38
CA MET A 192 -0.98 -15.60 -4.16
C MET A 192 0.13 -14.58 -3.90
N LEU A 193 0.88 -14.20 -4.93
CA LEU A 193 1.95 -13.21 -4.84
C LEU A 193 1.40 -11.83 -4.48
N ASN A 194 0.30 -11.40 -5.11
CA ASN A 194 -0.40 -10.17 -4.72
C ASN A 194 -1.02 -10.27 -3.33
N GLY A 195 -1.48 -11.45 -2.92
CA GLY A 195 -1.94 -11.72 -1.56
C GLY A 195 -0.84 -11.56 -0.52
N CYS A 196 0.42 -11.89 -0.85
CA CYS A 196 1.57 -11.56 -0.04
C CYS A 196 1.65 -10.05 0.20
N ILE A 197 1.63 -9.27 -0.89
CA ILE A 197 1.69 -7.80 -0.79
C ILE A 197 0.51 -7.26 0.02
N GLY A 198 -0.71 -7.74 -0.23
CA GLY A 198 -1.89 -7.33 0.55
C GLY A 198 -1.77 -7.64 2.05
N GLY A 199 -1.15 -8.78 2.39
CA GLY A 199 -0.85 -9.13 3.79
C GLY A 199 0.20 -8.22 4.42
N LEU A 200 1.26 -7.89 3.68
CA LEU A 200 2.30 -6.95 4.10
C LEU A 200 1.72 -5.55 4.29
N VAL A 201 0.91 -5.07 3.35
CA VAL A 201 0.21 -3.78 3.45
C VAL A 201 -0.71 -3.73 4.66
N ALA A 202 -1.47 -4.80 4.91
CA ALA A 202 -2.43 -4.85 6.00
C ALA A 202 -1.79 -4.72 7.38
N ILE A 203 -0.58 -5.25 7.60
CA ILE A 203 0.11 -5.16 8.89
C ILE A 203 0.87 -3.84 9.07
N THR A 204 1.08 -3.08 8.01
CA THR A 204 1.95 -1.91 7.98
C THR A 204 1.45 -0.76 8.88
N ALA A 205 0.12 -0.65 9.15
CA ALA A 205 -0.42 0.35 10.05
C ALA A 205 -0.07 0.10 11.53
N GLU A 206 0.10 -1.17 11.92
CA GLU A 206 0.48 -1.52 13.29
C GLU A 206 1.22 -2.87 13.29
N PRO A 207 2.53 -2.88 13.00
CA PRO A 207 3.31 -4.12 12.98
C PRO A 207 3.88 -4.51 14.36
N LEU A 208 3.84 -3.63 15.36
CA LEU A 208 4.52 -3.82 16.65
C LEU A 208 3.63 -4.51 17.71
N LEU A 209 2.39 -4.06 17.87
CA LEU A 209 1.53 -4.48 18.98
C LEU A 209 0.79 -5.80 18.75
N PRO A 210 0.39 -6.21 17.53
CA PRO A 210 -0.29 -7.48 17.32
C PRO A 210 0.51 -8.67 17.84
N SER A 211 -0.19 -9.66 18.38
CA SER A 211 0.42 -10.97 18.61
C SER A 211 0.76 -11.63 17.27
N PRO A 212 1.68 -12.61 17.23
CA PRO A 212 2.00 -13.34 16.01
C PRO A 212 0.78 -13.96 15.31
N LEU A 213 -0.17 -14.49 16.08
CA LEU A 213 -1.42 -15.02 15.53
C LEU A 213 -2.30 -13.90 14.93
N ALA A 214 -2.42 -12.76 15.62
CA ALA A 214 -3.15 -11.61 15.09
C ALA A 214 -2.52 -11.09 13.80
N ALA A 215 -1.20 -11.03 13.70
CA ALA A 215 -0.49 -10.65 12.48
C ALA A 215 -0.81 -11.58 11.30
N ILE A 216 -0.81 -12.90 11.53
CA ILE A 216 -1.24 -13.89 10.51
C ILE A 216 -2.67 -13.61 10.06
N MET A 217 -3.59 -13.38 10.99
CA MET A 217 -5.01 -13.15 10.68
C MET A 217 -5.23 -11.83 9.92
N ILE A 218 -4.57 -10.76 10.34
CA ILE A 218 -4.62 -9.46 9.66
C ILE A 218 -4.12 -9.60 8.22
N GLY A 219 -2.99 -10.26 8.04
CA GLY A 219 -2.42 -10.53 6.71
C GLY A 219 -3.30 -11.46 5.87
N ALA A 220 -3.88 -12.50 6.45
CA ALA A 220 -4.78 -13.42 5.77
C ALA A 220 -6.00 -12.70 5.19
N VAL A 221 -6.62 -11.80 5.96
CA VAL A 221 -7.73 -10.96 5.47
C VAL A 221 -7.26 -10.05 4.35
N GLY A 222 -6.05 -9.45 4.44
CA GLY A 222 -5.43 -8.71 3.35
C GLY A 222 -5.33 -9.52 2.06
N GLY A 223 -4.87 -10.77 2.14
CA GLY A 223 -4.82 -11.69 1.00
C GLY A 223 -6.19 -12.03 0.40
N ILE A 224 -7.20 -12.22 1.24
CA ILE A 224 -8.61 -12.43 0.81
C ILE A 224 -9.12 -11.20 0.06
N ILE A 225 -8.88 -10.01 0.61
CA ILE A 225 -9.26 -8.72 0.01
C ILE A 225 -8.66 -8.58 -1.38
N VAL A 226 -7.40 -8.95 -1.57
CA VAL A 226 -6.74 -8.90 -2.89
C VAL A 226 -7.48 -9.73 -3.92
N VAL A 227 -7.83 -10.99 -3.60
CA VAL A 227 -8.49 -11.88 -4.55
C VAL A 227 -9.88 -11.37 -4.93
N TYR A 228 -10.69 -10.99 -3.95
CA TYR A 228 -12.04 -10.48 -4.21
C TYR A 228 -12.02 -9.06 -4.79
N GLY A 229 -11.10 -8.22 -4.35
CA GLY A 229 -10.90 -6.87 -4.90
C GLY A 229 -10.53 -6.89 -6.38
N THR A 230 -9.67 -7.82 -6.79
CA THR A 230 -9.34 -8.03 -8.20
C THR A 230 -10.58 -8.44 -9.01
N LYS A 231 -11.39 -9.36 -8.48
CA LYS A 231 -12.66 -9.78 -9.12
C LYS A 231 -13.66 -8.61 -9.20
N PHE A 232 -13.73 -7.80 -8.15
CA PHE A 232 -14.60 -6.63 -8.09
C PHE A 232 -14.22 -5.58 -9.14
N LEU A 233 -12.93 -5.20 -9.24
CA LEU A 233 -12.46 -4.25 -10.26
C LEU A 233 -12.73 -4.77 -11.67
N PHE A 234 -12.51 -6.06 -11.87
CA PHE A 234 -12.81 -6.70 -13.15
C PHE A 234 -14.30 -6.60 -13.51
N ALA A 235 -15.20 -6.85 -12.56
CA ALA A 235 -16.66 -6.70 -12.75
C ALA A 235 -17.06 -5.25 -13.06
N MET A 236 -16.34 -4.28 -12.47
CA MET A 236 -16.49 -2.84 -12.75
C MET A 236 -15.84 -2.41 -14.07
N LYS A 237 -15.20 -3.33 -14.81
CA LYS A 237 -14.46 -3.07 -16.05
C LYS A 237 -13.27 -2.12 -15.87
N ILE A 238 -12.70 -2.09 -14.67
CA ILE A 238 -11.50 -1.34 -14.36
C ILE A 238 -10.30 -2.27 -14.58
N ASP A 239 -9.40 -1.88 -15.47
CA ASP A 239 -8.20 -2.65 -15.82
C ASP A 239 -7.01 -2.19 -14.97
N ASP A 240 -6.84 -2.81 -13.84
CA ASP A 240 -5.64 -2.70 -13.01
C ASP A 240 -4.65 -3.78 -13.47
N VAL A 241 -3.53 -3.33 -14.05
CA VAL A 241 -2.60 -4.23 -14.78
C VAL A 241 -1.97 -5.27 -13.88
N VAL A 242 -1.53 -4.87 -12.69
CA VAL A 242 -0.78 -5.74 -11.78
C VAL A 242 -1.55 -6.10 -10.50
N GLY A 243 -2.75 -5.57 -10.31
CA GLY A 243 -3.50 -5.75 -9.07
C GLY A 243 -3.05 -4.81 -7.96
N ALA A 244 -2.55 -3.62 -8.33
CA ALA A 244 -2.05 -2.63 -7.37
C ALA A 244 -3.16 -2.07 -6.47
N VAL A 245 -4.35 -1.82 -7.02
CA VAL A 245 -5.47 -1.24 -6.27
C VAL A 245 -5.94 -2.17 -5.14
N PRO A 246 -6.25 -3.47 -5.39
CA PRO A 246 -6.63 -4.35 -4.29
C PRO A 246 -5.53 -4.57 -3.25
N ALA A 247 -4.27 -4.67 -3.71
CA ALA A 247 -3.14 -4.94 -2.83
C ALA A 247 -2.78 -3.73 -1.95
N HIS A 248 -2.96 -2.51 -2.43
CA HIS A 248 -2.53 -1.31 -1.71
C HIS A 248 -3.70 -0.47 -1.19
N LEU A 249 -4.72 -0.14 -2.02
CA LEU A 249 -5.86 0.63 -1.56
C LEU A 249 -6.74 -0.18 -0.60
N PHE A 250 -7.25 -1.33 -1.06
CA PHE A 250 -8.24 -2.06 -0.26
C PHE A 250 -7.60 -2.73 0.96
N ALA A 251 -6.42 -3.34 0.81
CA ALA A 251 -5.71 -3.92 1.94
C ALA A 251 -5.15 -2.85 2.89
N GLY A 252 -4.79 -1.65 2.39
CA GLY A 252 -4.36 -0.52 3.21
C GLY A 252 -5.49 0.05 4.06
N ILE A 253 -6.69 0.21 3.49
CA ILE A 253 -7.90 0.59 4.25
C ILE A 253 -8.16 -0.42 5.37
N TRP A 254 -8.13 -1.72 5.04
CA TRP A 254 -8.28 -2.79 6.04
C TRP A 254 -7.24 -2.69 7.15
N GLY A 255 -5.95 -2.57 6.77
CA GLY A 255 -4.83 -2.51 7.72
C GLY A 255 -4.97 -1.36 8.72
N THR A 256 -5.41 -0.19 8.27
CA THR A 256 -5.62 0.96 9.15
C THR A 256 -6.87 0.79 10.02
N LEU A 257 -7.96 0.28 9.47
CA LEU A 257 -9.22 0.10 10.22
C LEU A 257 -9.15 -0.99 11.31
N ILE A 258 -8.27 -1.98 11.18
CA ILE A 258 -8.12 -3.06 12.17
C ILE A 258 -7.22 -2.67 13.35
N VAL A 259 -6.46 -1.58 13.27
CA VAL A 259 -5.54 -1.15 14.33
C VAL A 259 -6.18 -1.12 15.72
N PRO A 260 -7.40 -0.59 15.92
CA PRO A 260 -8.03 -0.56 17.25
C PRO A 260 -8.26 -1.93 17.90
N ALA A 261 -8.21 -3.01 17.13
CA ALA A 261 -8.33 -4.37 17.67
C ALA A 261 -7.06 -4.82 18.41
N THR A 262 -5.92 -4.20 18.14
CA THR A 262 -4.61 -4.57 18.70
C THR A 262 -3.90 -3.42 19.40
N ASN A 263 -4.36 -2.20 19.21
CA ASN A 263 -3.83 -0.98 19.81
C ASN A 263 -4.95 -0.19 20.50
N SER A 264 -4.96 -0.22 21.83
CA SER A 264 -5.98 0.47 22.64
C SER A 264 -5.89 2.02 22.59
N GLY A 265 -4.79 2.57 22.08
CA GLY A 265 -4.65 4.01 21.83
C GLY A 265 -5.41 4.45 20.57
N ALA A 266 -5.69 3.54 19.65
CA ALA A 266 -6.37 3.85 18.41
C ALA A 266 -7.90 3.91 18.58
N ASN A 267 -8.55 4.84 17.87
CA ASN A 267 -9.99 4.98 17.84
C ASN A 267 -10.56 4.67 16.45
N PHE A 268 -11.52 3.74 16.36
CA PHE A 268 -12.08 3.32 15.09
C PHE A 268 -12.70 4.48 14.28
N GLY A 269 -13.40 5.40 14.93
CA GLY A 269 -13.99 6.57 14.27
C GLY A 269 -12.93 7.47 13.65
N THR A 270 -11.84 7.71 14.38
CA THR A 270 -10.71 8.52 13.89
C THR A 270 -9.94 7.79 12.79
N GLN A 271 -9.73 6.48 12.90
CA GLN A 271 -9.15 5.67 11.82
C GLN A 271 -9.98 5.77 10.54
N LEU A 272 -11.30 5.61 10.64
CA LEU A 272 -12.19 5.74 9.50
C LEU A 272 -12.15 7.14 8.88
N LEU A 273 -12.20 8.18 9.71
CA LEU A 273 -12.12 9.57 9.26
C LEU A 273 -10.80 9.85 8.54
N GLY A 274 -9.68 9.43 9.11
CA GLY A 274 -8.35 9.57 8.50
C GLY A 274 -8.26 8.84 7.16
N VAL A 275 -8.67 7.57 7.12
CA VAL A 275 -8.72 6.79 5.88
C VAL A 275 -9.53 7.48 4.79
N LEU A 276 -10.73 7.95 5.11
CA LEU A 276 -11.60 8.62 4.14
C LEU A 276 -10.99 9.93 3.65
N SER A 277 -10.56 10.81 4.56
CA SER A 277 -10.00 12.13 4.22
C SER A 277 -8.76 11.99 3.34
N ILE A 278 -7.83 11.12 3.70
CA ILE A 278 -6.59 10.88 2.98
C ILE A 278 -6.87 10.34 1.57
N ASN A 279 -7.74 9.34 1.45
CA ASN A 279 -8.02 8.74 0.14
C ASN A 279 -8.83 9.68 -0.78
N ILE A 280 -9.79 10.43 -0.25
CA ILE A 280 -10.55 11.44 -1.02
C ILE A 280 -9.59 12.51 -1.55
N PHE A 281 -8.67 13.00 -0.73
CA PHE A 281 -7.67 13.96 -1.18
C PHE A 281 -6.80 13.41 -2.31
N ALA A 282 -6.28 12.19 -2.14
CA ALA A 282 -5.42 11.54 -3.13
C ALA A 282 -6.13 11.31 -4.47
N VAL A 283 -7.39 10.85 -4.45
CA VAL A 283 -8.21 10.67 -5.66
C VAL A 283 -8.49 12.00 -6.34
N SER A 284 -8.92 13.01 -5.57
CA SER A 284 -9.33 14.32 -6.12
C SER A 284 -8.18 14.99 -6.86
N TYR A 285 -6.98 14.99 -6.28
CA TYR A 285 -5.81 15.57 -6.92
C TYR A 285 -5.41 14.83 -8.20
N THR A 286 -5.43 13.51 -8.18
CA THR A 286 -5.08 12.68 -9.34
C THR A 286 -6.09 12.85 -10.46
N HIS A 287 -7.38 12.96 -10.14
CA HIS A 287 -8.45 13.17 -11.11
C HIS A 287 -8.31 14.50 -11.85
N LEU A 288 -8.08 15.60 -11.13
CA LEU A 288 -7.91 16.93 -11.72
C LEU A 288 -6.71 16.98 -12.70
N ARG A 289 -5.59 16.34 -12.38
CA ARG A 289 -4.38 16.38 -13.22
C ARG A 289 -4.42 15.44 -14.40
N ALA A 290 -5.06 14.29 -14.29
CA ALA A 290 -5.13 13.35 -15.40
C ALA A 290 -6.03 13.87 -16.53
N HIS A 291 -7.04 14.68 -16.23
CA HIS A 291 -7.83 15.40 -17.24
C HIS A 291 -7.01 16.39 -18.05
N GLU A 292 -6.05 17.09 -17.41
CA GLU A 292 -5.18 18.05 -18.13
C GLU A 292 -4.19 17.36 -19.10
N THR A 293 -3.85 16.11 -18.89
CA THR A 293 -2.88 15.36 -19.70
C THR A 293 -3.51 14.43 -20.75
N SER A 294 -4.83 14.30 -20.77
CA SER A 294 -5.55 13.43 -21.73
C SER A 294 -6.01 14.13 -23.01
N TYR A 295 -5.79 15.42 -23.15
CA TYR A 295 -6.24 16.23 -24.30
C TYR A 295 -5.21 16.39 -25.42
N ASP A 296 -4.11 15.60 -25.44
CA ASP A 296 -3.13 15.62 -26.55
C ASP A 296 -3.00 14.25 -27.22
#